data_7a751a5980818284e0d616c7fb2f8b90
#
_entry.id   7a751a5980818284e0d616c7fb2f8b90
#
_cell.length_a   1.000
_cell.length_b   1.000
_cell.length_c   1.000
_cell.angle_alpha   90.00
_cell.angle_beta   90.00
_cell.angle_gamma   90.00
#
_symmetry.space_group_name_H-M   'P 1'
#
loop_
_entity.id
_entity.type
_entity.pdbx_description
1 polymer ?
#
loop_
_entity_poly.entity_id
_entity_poly.type
_entity_poly.pdbx_seq_one_letter_code
_entity_poly.pdbx_strand_id
1 'polypeptide(L)'
;MIHLTIDDKAIEVPEGRSLLEACREHGIHIPTLCYHPALEPYGACRLCVVEVSSEGRRPRLVASCVYPCEEGAQVKTDSPRVQLSRRVTAELLLAGSSGSPEIQALAEELGVKEVRYRLPEENACVLCGLCVRACNEIVGVSAISVIRRGISKKVATPFEVTSSRCIGCGTCVLICPTGAFNFQNVAGFHYVSPSESAYKLGYYRLGSELDLRPNYVQDVTGLLGSSSDGQAANE
;
A
#
# COMPACT_ATOMS: atom_id res chain seq x y z
N MET A 1 -2.55 12.65 28.26
CA MET A 1 -2.65 13.52 27.07
C MET A 1 -1.25 14.05 26.80
N ILE A 2 -0.88 14.19 25.53
CA ILE A 2 0.40 14.72 25.05
C ILE A 2 0.14 16.03 24.34
N HIS A 3 0.89 17.07 24.69
CA HIS A 3 0.78 18.39 24.06
C HIS A 3 1.97 18.57 23.10
N LEU A 4 1.65 18.89 21.86
CA LEU A 4 2.66 19.15 20.82
C LEU A 4 2.17 20.25 19.88
N THR A 5 3.07 20.75 19.04
CA THR A 5 2.73 21.77 18.05
C THR A 5 2.90 21.18 16.66
N ILE A 6 1.87 21.27 15.81
CA ILE A 6 1.95 20.86 14.40
C ILE A 6 1.63 22.07 13.52
N ASP A 7 2.56 22.47 12.66
CA ASP A 7 2.45 23.64 11.78
C ASP A 7 1.95 24.89 12.55
N ASP A 8 2.63 25.17 13.68
CA ASP A 8 2.37 26.30 14.56
C ASP A 8 1.00 26.25 15.32
N LYS A 9 0.26 25.15 15.24
CA LYS A 9 -0.97 24.89 15.98
C LYS A 9 -0.69 24.01 17.20
N ALA A 10 -1.07 24.45 18.38
CA ALA A 10 -1.04 23.62 19.58
C ALA A 10 -2.11 22.52 19.47
N ILE A 11 -1.73 21.29 19.69
CA ILE A 11 -2.57 20.10 19.55
C ILE A 11 -2.39 19.23 20.79
N GLU A 12 -3.49 18.67 21.26
CA GLU A 12 -3.53 17.72 22.37
C GLU A 12 -4.03 16.36 21.85
N VAL A 13 -3.27 15.29 22.11
CA VAL A 13 -3.60 13.94 21.66
C VAL A 13 -3.44 12.91 22.77
N PRO A 14 -4.18 11.79 22.73
CA PRO A 14 -3.96 10.67 23.62
C PRO A 14 -2.56 10.10 23.49
N GLU A 15 -2.01 9.60 24.59
CA GLU A 15 -0.74 8.85 24.59
C GLU A 15 -0.82 7.61 23.69
N GLY A 16 0.27 7.27 23.03
CA GLY A 16 0.36 6.10 22.12
C GLY A 16 -0.03 6.39 20.68
N ARG A 17 -0.51 7.60 20.34
CA ARG A 17 -0.79 7.99 18.97
C ARG A 17 0.47 8.25 18.17
N SER A 18 0.46 7.87 16.89
CA SER A 18 1.48 8.29 15.93
C SER A 18 1.24 9.74 15.46
N LEU A 19 2.30 10.40 14.98
CA LEU A 19 2.17 11.73 14.40
C LEU A 19 1.24 11.76 13.19
N LEU A 20 1.17 10.68 12.40
CA LEU A 20 0.25 10.59 11.26
C LEU A 20 -1.21 10.60 11.72
N GLU A 21 -1.53 9.83 12.76
CA GLU A 21 -2.88 9.79 13.34
C GLU A 21 -3.25 11.16 13.89
N ALA A 22 -2.36 11.78 14.67
CA ALA A 22 -2.56 13.13 15.18
C ALA A 22 -2.83 14.15 14.05
N CYS A 23 -2.05 14.12 12.98
CA CYS A 23 -2.27 15.00 11.82
C CYS A 23 -3.65 14.76 11.18
N ARG A 24 -4.03 13.51 10.95
CA ARG A 24 -5.31 13.16 10.33
C ARG A 24 -6.52 13.55 11.17
N GLU A 25 -6.46 13.32 12.49
CA GLU A 25 -7.50 13.71 13.44
C GLU A 25 -7.74 15.24 13.44
N HIS A 26 -6.71 16.02 13.10
CA HIS A 26 -6.79 17.48 13.02
C HIS A 26 -6.91 18.02 11.57
N GLY A 27 -7.24 17.15 10.61
CA GLY A 27 -7.48 17.56 9.21
C GLY A 27 -6.22 17.94 8.44
N ILE A 28 -5.03 17.57 8.92
CA ILE A 28 -3.76 17.83 8.24
C ILE A 28 -3.45 16.64 7.33
N HIS A 29 -3.44 16.89 6.02
CA HIS A 29 -3.16 15.86 5.03
C HIS A 29 -1.67 15.55 4.95
N ILE A 30 -1.33 14.27 5.10
CA ILE A 30 0.02 13.74 4.90
C ILE A 30 -0.04 12.57 3.91
N PRO A 31 0.72 12.62 2.79
CA PRO A 31 0.68 11.57 1.78
C PRO A 31 1.25 10.26 2.33
N THR A 32 0.59 9.15 1.99
CA THR A 32 1.00 7.81 2.42
C THR A 32 0.75 6.80 1.29
N LEU A 33 1.59 5.76 1.18
CA LEU A 33 1.35 4.61 0.30
C LEU A 33 1.37 3.27 1.06
N CYS A 34 2.18 3.15 2.10
CA CYS A 34 2.33 1.89 2.84
C CYS A 34 1.56 1.85 4.17
N TYR A 35 0.76 2.86 4.47
CA TYR A 35 -0.05 2.92 5.67
C TYR A 35 -1.52 2.56 5.37
N HIS A 36 -2.06 1.72 6.23
CA HIS A 36 -3.50 1.42 6.28
C HIS A 36 -3.92 1.29 7.75
N PRO A 37 -5.07 1.86 8.18
CA PRO A 37 -5.47 1.87 9.59
C PRO A 37 -5.73 0.48 10.19
N ALA A 38 -6.03 -0.52 9.36
CA ALA A 38 -6.25 -1.90 9.79
C ALA A 38 -4.98 -2.76 9.81
N LEU A 39 -3.79 -2.18 9.58
CA LEU A 39 -2.51 -2.88 9.56
C LEU A 39 -1.51 -2.18 10.46
N GLU A 40 -0.60 -2.95 11.04
CA GLU A 40 0.51 -2.38 11.81
C GLU A 40 1.31 -1.37 10.97
N PRO A 41 1.70 -0.20 11.50
CA PRO A 41 2.49 0.77 10.77
C PRO A 41 3.84 0.21 10.32
N TYR A 42 4.24 0.48 9.07
CA TYR A 42 5.43 -0.13 8.46
C TYR A 42 6.57 0.86 8.16
N GLY A 43 6.23 2.11 7.81
CA GLY A 43 7.21 3.19 7.57
C GLY A 43 8.09 3.02 6.33
N ALA A 44 7.72 2.16 5.37
CA ALA A 44 8.58 1.78 4.24
C ALA A 44 8.62 2.81 3.10
N CYS A 45 7.48 3.41 2.71
CA CYS A 45 7.40 4.26 1.52
C CYS A 45 8.06 5.65 1.69
N ARG A 46 8.28 6.10 2.92
CA ARG A 46 8.90 7.38 3.27
C ARG A 46 8.21 8.64 2.73
N LEU A 47 6.98 8.54 2.26
CA LEU A 47 6.18 9.71 1.84
C LEU A 47 5.62 10.50 3.02
N CYS A 48 5.30 9.81 4.11
CA CYS A 48 4.74 10.43 5.31
C CYS A 48 5.77 11.16 6.19
N VAL A 49 6.94 11.50 5.64
CA VAL A 49 7.97 12.22 6.41
C VAL A 49 7.47 13.58 6.87
N VAL A 50 7.81 13.92 8.10
CA VAL A 50 7.64 15.23 8.72
C VAL A 50 8.93 15.63 9.39
N GLU A 51 9.13 16.91 9.63
CA GLU A 51 10.28 17.41 10.37
C GLU A 51 9.89 17.62 11.83
N VAL A 52 10.61 16.96 12.74
CA VAL A 52 10.37 17.03 14.18
C VAL A 52 11.54 17.68 14.85
N SER A 53 11.28 18.64 15.71
CA SER A 53 12.23 19.22 16.65
C SER A 53 11.70 19.11 18.07
N SER A 54 12.60 18.91 19.00
CA SER A 54 12.33 18.91 20.44
C SER A 54 13.39 19.77 21.11
N GLU A 55 13.12 20.24 22.29
CA GLU A 55 14.06 21.11 23.05
C GLU A 55 15.46 20.48 23.13
N GLY A 56 16.48 21.23 22.77
CA GLY A 56 17.87 20.80 22.78
C GLY A 56 18.29 19.82 21.68
N ARG A 57 17.40 19.44 20.75
CA ARG A 57 17.70 18.50 19.66
C ARG A 57 17.61 19.18 18.29
N ARG A 58 18.50 18.80 17.38
CA ARG A 58 18.45 19.28 16.00
C ARG A 58 17.21 18.72 15.28
N PRO A 59 16.53 19.53 14.43
CA PRO A 59 15.42 19.06 13.62
C PRO A 59 15.79 17.84 12.76
N ARG A 60 14.93 16.84 12.72
CA ARG A 60 15.13 15.59 11.97
C ARG A 60 13.88 15.20 11.19
N LEU A 61 14.07 14.53 10.06
CA LEU A 61 12.98 13.95 9.28
C LEU A 61 12.63 12.55 9.82
N VAL A 62 11.37 12.35 10.15
CA VAL A 62 10.85 11.07 10.65
C VAL A 62 9.65 10.63 9.82
N ALA A 63 9.39 9.32 9.76
CA ALA A 63 8.16 8.80 9.16
C ALA A 63 7.02 8.90 10.17
N SER A 64 6.08 9.80 9.93
CA SER A 64 5.00 10.11 10.88
C SER A 64 4.12 8.91 11.24
N CYS A 65 3.98 7.93 10.32
CA CYS A 65 3.14 6.75 10.55
C CYS A 65 3.66 5.79 11.63
N VAL A 66 4.96 5.86 11.96
CA VAL A 66 5.61 5.00 12.98
C VAL A 66 6.23 5.81 14.11
N TYR A 67 6.21 7.13 14.01
CA TYR A 67 6.79 7.99 15.04
C TYR A 67 5.73 8.39 16.06
N PRO A 68 5.93 8.08 17.35
CA PRO A 68 4.97 8.43 18.39
C PRO A 68 4.93 9.94 18.62
N CYS A 69 3.79 10.45 19.07
CA CYS A 69 3.70 11.80 19.61
C CYS A 69 4.53 11.92 20.90
N GLU A 70 5.36 12.96 20.99
CA GLU A 70 6.19 13.26 22.16
C GLU A 70 5.78 14.61 22.76
N GLU A 71 5.81 14.71 24.08
CA GLU A 71 5.47 15.96 24.79
C GLU A 71 6.40 17.10 24.38
N GLY A 72 5.83 18.27 24.08
CA GLY A 72 6.58 19.46 23.67
C GLY A 72 7.20 19.38 22.28
N ALA A 73 6.90 18.35 21.49
CA ALA A 73 7.43 18.24 20.13
C ALA A 73 6.87 19.34 19.22
N GLN A 74 7.76 19.89 18.39
CA GLN A 74 7.38 20.81 17.30
C GLN A 74 7.50 20.08 15.98
N VAL A 75 6.40 19.96 15.25
CA VAL A 75 6.29 19.21 14.00
C VAL A 75 6.00 20.17 12.87
N LYS A 76 6.77 20.08 11.78
CA LYS A 76 6.50 20.76 10.51
C LYS A 76 6.17 19.73 9.45
N THR A 77 4.99 19.85 8.86
CA THR A 77 4.50 18.88 7.87
C THR A 77 4.89 19.28 6.45
N ASP A 78 5.27 20.54 6.22
CA ASP A 78 5.55 21.07 4.89
C ASP A 78 6.80 21.99 4.85
N SER A 79 7.84 21.67 5.63
CA SER A 79 9.11 22.41 5.54
C SER A 79 9.81 22.16 4.20
N PRO A 80 10.73 23.06 3.74
CA PRO A 80 11.51 22.84 2.53
C PRO A 80 12.25 21.48 2.51
N ARG A 81 12.69 20.99 3.68
CA ARG A 81 13.34 19.67 3.81
C ARG A 81 12.34 18.53 3.62
N VAL A 82 11.13 18.68 4.13
CA VAL A 82 10.03 17.71 3.94
C VAL A 82 9.65 17.64 2.47
N GLN A 83 9.39 18.78 1.83
CA GLN A 83 9.06 18.87 0.40
C GLN A 83 10.14 18.24 -0.47
N LEU A 84 11.41 18.57 -0.23
CA LEU A 84 12.53 17.96 -0.96
C LEU A 84 12.58 16.44 -0.79
N SER A 85 12.42 15.95 0.44
CA SER A 85 12.44 14.52 0.75
C SER A 85 11.31 13.79 0.04
N ARG A 86 10.09 14.32 0.10
CA ARG A 86 8.91 13.72 -0.58
C ARG A 86 9.08 13.72 -2.09
N ARG A 87 9.55 14.82 -2.68
CA ARG A 87 9.78 14.92 -4.12
C ARG A 87 10.81 13.89 -4.61
N VAL A 88 11.96 13.77 -3.94
CA VAL A 88 12.97 12.76 -4.30
C VAL A 88 12.41 11.34 -4.13
N THR A 89 11.63 11.09 -3.08
CA THR A 89 10.98 9.79 -2.87
C THR A 89 9.97 9.49 -3.98
N ALA A 90 9.13 10.46 -4.36
CA ALA A 90 8.16 10.31 -5.44
C ALA A 90 8.85 10.07 -6.80
N GLU A 91 9.96 10.75 -7.09
CA GLU A 91 10.78 10.50 -8.28
C GLU A 91 11.28 9.05 -8.33
N LEU A 92 11.80 8.53 -7.21
CA LEU A 92 12.28 7.14 -7.13
C LEU A 92 11.14 6.13 -7.26
N LEU A 93 9.98 6.41 -6.67
CA LEU A 93 8.79 5.57 -6.82
C LEU A 93 8.30 5.57 -8.28
N LEU A 94 8.24 6.73 -8.92
CA LEU A 94 7.85 6.84 -10.33
C LEU A 94 8.84 6.13 -11.25
N ALA A 95 10.14 6.22 -10.97
CA ALA A 95 11.15 5.48 -11.70
C ALA A 95 10.97 3.96 -11.64
N GLY A 96 10.50 3.46 -10.49
CA GLY A 96 10.28 2.03 -10.25
C GLY A 96 8.88 1.52 -10.65
N SER A 97 7.93 2.41 -10.87
CA SER A 97 6.52 2.08 -11.12
C SER A 97 5.88 3.03 -12.14
N SER A 98 6.58 3.22 -13.25
CA SER A 98 6.17 4.13 -14.33
C SER A 98 4.81 3.77 -14.97
N GLY A 99 4.36 2.54 -14.84
CA GLY A 99 3.06 2.07 -15.31
C GLY A 99 1.88 2.38 -14.40
N SER A 100 2.08 3.09 -13.24
CA SER A 100 0.97 3.43 -12.34
C SER A 100 0.52 4.88 -12.52
N PRO A 101 -0.74 5.12 -12.98
CA PRO A 101 -1.31 6.46 -13.06
C PRO A 101 -1.36 7.18 -11.70
N GLU A 102 -1.61 6.43 -10.62
CA GLU A 102 -1.67 6.99 -9.26
C GLU A 102 -0.31 7.54 -8.81
N ILE A 103 0.78 6.86 -9.18
CA ILE A 103 2.13 7.32 -8.86
C ILE A 103 2.54 8.49 -9.77
N GLN A 104 2.10 8.51 -11.02
CA GLN A 104 2.30 9.66 -11.90
C GLN A 104 1.63 10.91 -11.32
N ALA A 105 0.35 10.82 -10.94
CA ALA A 105 -0.39 11.91 -10.33
C ALA A 105 0.24 12.39 -9.02
N LEU A 106 0.64 11.47 -8.14
CA LEU A 106 1.34 11.78 -6.89
C LEU A 106 2.68 12.50 -7.15
N ALA A 107 3.42 12.07 -8.14
CA ALA A 107 4.70 12.69 -8.50
C ALA A 107 4.51 14.12 -9.03
N GLU A 108 3.48 14.36 -9.84
CA GLU A 108 3.09 15.71 -10.31
C GLU A 108 2.71 16.60 -9.13
N GLU A 109 1.86 16.12 -8.22
CA GLU A 109 1.44 16.83 -7.00
C GLU A 109 2.65 17.24 -6.14
N LEU A 110 3.63 16.35 -6.00
CA LEU A 110 4.85 16.60 -5.24
C LEU A 110 5.94 17.36 -6.01
N GLY A 111 5.63 17.84 -7.22
CA GLY A 111 6.49 18.71 -8.02
C GLY A 111 7.68 18.00 -8.66
N VAL A 112 7.54 16.72 -9.01
CA VAL A 112 8.54 15.99 -9.83
C VAL A 112 8.40 16.45 -11.28
N LYS A 113 9.42 17.16 -11.79
CA LYS A 113 9.45 17.69 -13.16
C LYS A 113 10.12 16.75 -14.14
N GLU A 114 11.09 15.98 -13.66
CA GLU A 114 11.91 15.10 -14.47
C GLU A 114 12.25 13.85 -13.66
N VAL A 115 12.22 12.69 -14.31
CA VAL A 115 12.63 11.41 -13.72
C VAL A 115 14.03 11.08 -14.22
N ARG A 116 15.00 11.18 -13.33
CA ARG A 116 16.43 10.94 -13.65
C ARG A 116 16.79 9.49 -13.82
N TYR A 117 15.93 8.58 -13.31
CA TYR A 117 16.16 7.13 -13.30
C TYR A 117 15.01 6.43 -13.98
N ARG A 118 15.30 5.36 -14.72
CA ARG A 118 14.27 4.48 -15.30
C ARG A 118 14.69 3.03 -15.10
N LEU A 119 13.75 2.19 -14.73
CA LEU A 119 13.91 0.75 -14.82
C LEU A 119 13.55 0.29 -16.24
N PRO A 120 14.16 -0.82 -16.71
CA PRO A 120 13.95 -1.31 -18.07
C PRO A 120 12.52 -1.84 -18.30
N GLU A 121 11.81 -2.23 -17.24
CA GLU A 121 10.47 -2.81 -17.31
C GLU A 121 9.46 -1.83 -16.72
N GLU A 122 8.33 -1.67 -17.41
CA GLU A 122 7.18 -0.95 -16.85
C GLU A 122 6.54 -1.80 -15.74
N ASN A 123 6.35 -1.19 -14.60
CA ASN A 123 5.76 -1.84 -13.44
C ASN A 123 4.79 -0.85 -12.75
N ALA A 124 3.70 -1.35 -12.20
CA ALA A 124 2.78 -0.57 -11.38
C ALA A 124 3.02 -0.76 -9.87
N CYS A 125 3.78 -1.79 -9.47
CA CYS A 125 3.98 -2.12 -8.07
C CYS A 125 5.08 -1.27 -7.42
N VAL A 126 4.71 -0.46 -6.42
CA VAL A 126 5.62 0.37 -5.61
C VAL A 126 6.26 -0.37 -4.43
N LEU A 127 6.06 -1.67 -4.30
CA LEU A 127 6.59 -2.49 -3.21
C LEU A 127 6.21 -1.97 -1.80
N CYS A 128 5.05 -1.34 -1.66
CA CYS A 128 4.59 -0.80 -0.38
C CYS A 128 4.33 -1.87 0.70
N GLY A 129 4.15 -3.13 0.29
CA GLY A 129 3.95 -4.26 1.18
C GLY A 129 2.55 -4.39 1.78
N LEU A 130 1.59 -3.53 1.44
CA LEU A 130 0.22 -3.61 1.97
C LEU A 130 -0.43 -4.96 1.69
N CYS A 131 -0.34 -5.46 0.45
CA CYS A 131 -0.92 -6.74 0.05
C CYS A 131 -0.33 -7.93 0.83
N VAL A 132 0.99 -7.94 1.06
CA VAL A 132 1.68 -8.99 1.82
C VAL A 132 1.26 -8.95 3.29
N ARG A 133 1.24 -7.78 3.90
CA ARG A 133 0.83 -7.60 5.29
C ARG A 133 -0.65 -7.92 5.48
N ALA A 134 -1.53 -7.47 4.58
CA ALA A 134 -2.94 -7.83 4.65
C ALA A 134 -3.18 -9.33 4.54
N CYS A 135 -2.44 -10.02 3.68
CA CYS A 135 -2.50 -11.48 3.56
C CYS A 135 -2.04 -12.18 4.85
N ASN A 136 -1.10 -11.59 5.58
CA ASN A 136 -0.61 -12.12 6.85
C ASN A 136 -1.46 -11.68 8.05
N GLU A 137 -1.67 -10.37 8.23
CA GLU A 137 -2.25 -9.79 9.44
C GLU A 137 -3.78 -9.89 9.48
N ILE A 138 -4.46 -9.72 8.33
CA ILE A 138 -5.92 -9.75 8.24
C ILE A 138 -6.43 -11.15 7.87
N VAL A 139 -5.86 -11.72 6.79
CA VAL A 139 -6.35 -13.03 6.26
C VAL A 139 -5.71 -14.21 6.97
N GLY A 140 -4.48 -14.06 7.49
CA GLY A 140 -3.78 -15.09 8.27
C GLY A 140 -3.17 -16.23 7.44
N VAL A 141 -3.20 -16.16 6.09
CA VAL A 141 -2.74 -17.28 5.24
C VAL A 141 -1.31 -17.14 4.72
N SER A 142 -0.76 -15.91 4.68
CA SER A 142 0.63 -15.63 4.23
C SER A 142 0.97 -16.28 2.89
N ALA A 143 0.05 -16.23 1.92
CA ALA A 143 0.21 -16.88 0.62
C ALA A 143 1.19 -16.15 -0.31
N ILE A 144 1.44 -14.85 -0.06
CA ILE A 144 2.33 -14.00 -0.84
C ILE A 144 3.38 -13.35 0.04
N SER A 145 4.53 -13.07 -0.54
CA SER A 145 5.65 -12.45 0.17
C SER A 145 6.43 -11.53 -0.77
N VAL A 146 7.33 -10.75 -0.20
CA VAL A 146 8.33 -10.02 -0.98
C VAL A 146 9.52 -10.93 -1.21
N ILE A 147 9.86 -11.19 -2.46
CA ILE A 147 10.95 -12.06 -2.87
C ILE A 147 12.03 -11.26 -3.60
N ARG A 148 13.23 -11.87 -3.72
CA ARG A 148 14.41 -11.28 -4.34
C ARG A 148 14.87 -9.98 -3.62
N ARG A 149 15.78 -9.24 -4.23
CA ARG A 149 16.38 -8.01 -3.67
C ARG A 149 16.83 -7.05 -4.77
N GLY A 150 17.13 -5.81 -4.38
CA GLY A 150 17.53 -4.76 -5.31
C GLY A 150 16.44 -4.49 -6.35
N ILE A 151 16.83 -4.25 -7.58
CA ILE A 151 15.92 -3.94 -8.70
C ILE A 151 15.04 -5.13 -9.10
N SER A 152 15.42 -6.36 -8.75
CA SER A 152 14.62 -7.55 -9.01
C SER A 152 13.61 -7.89 -7.90
N LYS A 153 13.54 -7.08 -6.83
CA LYS A 153 12.60 -7.24 -5.73
C LYS A 153 11.16 -7.17 -6.24
N LYS A 154 10.33 -8.15 -5.86
CA LYS A 154 8.92 -8.20 -6.26
C LYS A 154 8.06 -8.89 -5.22
N VAL A 155 6.74 -8.67 -5.31
CA VAL A 155 5.75 -9.44 -4.56
C VAL A 155 5.38 -10.66 -5.38
N ALA A 156 5.47 -11.84 -4.79
CA ALA A 156 5.08 -13.09 -5.43
C ALA A 156 4.75 -14.17 -4.39
N THR A 157 4.25 -15.29 -4.88
CA THR A 157 4.16 -16.53 -4.10
C THR A 157 5.54 -17.15 -3.92
N PRO A 158 5.78 -17.96 -2.87
CA PRO A 158 7.02 -18.68 -2.69
C PRO A 158 7.40 -19.48 -3.94
N PHE A 159 8.68 -19.39 -4.36
CA PHE A 159 9.22 -20.04 -5.55
C PHE A 159 8.51 -19.69 -6.86
N GLU A 160 7.68 -18.63 -6.88
CA GLU A 160 6.90 -18.21 -8.05
C GLU A 160 5.93 -19.29 -8.58
N VAL A 161 5.54 -20.23 -7.73
CA VAL A 161 4.51 -21.22 -8.02
C VAL A 161 3.21 -20.87 -7.31
N THR A 162 2.10 -21.38 -7.80
CA THR A 162 0.81 -21.16 -7.18
C THR A 162 0.80 -21.65 -5.73
N SER A 163 0.38 -20.78 -4.82
CA SER A 163 0.32 -21.12 -3.41
C SER A 163 -0.99 -21.85 -3.08
N SER A 164 -0.87 -23.09 -2.59
CA SER A 164 -2.03 -23.84 -2.06
C SER A 164 -2.67 -23.20 -0.82
N ARG A 165 -1.98 -22.26 -0.19
CA ARG A 165 -2.50 -21.49 0.96
C ARG A 165 -3.37 -20.32 0.54
N CYS A 166 -3.30 -19.88 -0.72
CA CYS A 166 -4.12 -18.79 -1.21
C CYS A 166 -5.59 -19.22 -1.28
N ILE A 167 -6.44 -18.52 -0.55
CA ILE A 167 -7.89 -18.75 -0.55
C ILE A 167 -8.64 -17.85 -1.54
N GLY A 168 -7.93 -17.03 -2.33
CA GLY A 168 -8.51 -16.14 -3.33
C GLY A 168 -9.36 -15.00 -2.79
N CYS A 169 -9.17 -14.58 -1.54
CA CYS A 169 -10.01 -13.57 -0.88
C CYS A 169 -10.00 -12.18 -1.52
N GLY A 170 -9.05 -11.88 -2.40
CA GLY A 170 -8.95 -10.59 -3.07
C GLY A 170 -8.48 -9.42 -2.23
N THR A 171 -8.21 -9.60 -0.94
CA THR A 171 -7.75 -8.51 -0.06
C THR A 171 -6.51 -7.81 -0.61
N CYS A 172 -5.59 -8.56 -1.24
CA CYS A 172 -4.39 -7.98 -1.87
C CYS A 172 -4.70 -7.09 -3.07
N VAL A 173 -5.80 -7.33 -3.78
CA VAL A 173 -6.28 -6.48 -4.88
C VAL A 173 -6.89 -5.20 -4.32
N LEU A 174 -7.79 -5.34 -3.36
CA LEU A 174 -8.55 -4.21 -2.78
C LEU A 174 -7.65 -3.21 -2.05
N ILE A 175 -6.60 -3.69 -1.39
CA ILE A 175 -5.71 -2.84 -0.59
C ILE A 175 -4.57 -2.22 -1.42
N CYS A 176 -4.43 -2.60 -2.70
CA CYS A 176 -3.33 -2.12 -3.55
C CYS A 176 -3.55 -0.66 -3.96
N PRO A 177 -2.69 0.29 -3.56
CA PRO A 177 -2.89 1.71 -3.84
C PRO A 177 -2.56 2.09 -5.29
N THR A 178 -1.99 1.18 -6.08
CA THR A 178 -1.55 1.41 -7.45
C THR A 178 -2.21 0.49 -8.45
N GLY A 179 -3.22 -0.28 -8.04
CA GLY A 179 -3.89 -1.23 -8.92
C GLY A 179 -2.98 -2.28 -9.55
N ALA A 180 -1.79 -2.52 -8.96
CA ALA A 180 -0.82 -3.48 -9.50
C ALA A 180 -1.32 -4.94 -9.52
N PHE A 181 -2.44 -5.21 -8.86
CA PHE A 181 -3.12 -6.50 -8.85
C PHE A 181 -4.54 -6.35 -9.35
N ASN A 182 -5.00 -7.32 -10.12
CA ASN A 182 -6.38 -7.41 -10.57
C ASN A 182 -6.92 -8.84 -10.44
N PHE A 183 -8.23 -8.98 -10.46
CA PHE A 183 -8.88 -10.25 -10.61
C PHE A 183 -8.99 -10.58 -12.09
N GLN A 184 -8.65 -11.83 -12.44
CA GLN A 184 -8.89 -12.37 -13.77
C GLN A 184 -9.68 -13.67 -13.65
N ASN A 185 -10.68 -13.81 -14.49
CA ASN A 185 -11.48 -15.03 -14.59
C ASN A 185 -11.07 -15.76 -15.87
N VAL A 186 -10.43 -16.92 -15.74
CA VAL A 186 -9.95 -17.69 -16.90
C VAL A 186 -10.39 -19.13 -16.77
N ALA A 187 -11.25 -19.56 -17.67
CA ALA A 187 -11.70 -20.95 -17.79
C ALA A 187 -12.15 -21.60 -16.46
N GLY A 188 -12.97 -20.89 -15.70
CA GLY A 188 -13.46 -21.36 -14.38
C GLY A 188 -12.46 -21.25 -13.23
N PHE A 189 -11.36 -20.58 -13.44
CA PHE A 189 -10.41 -20.24 -12.38
C PHE A 189 -10.44 -18.76 -12.10
N HIS A 190 -10.44 -18.40 -10.82
CA HIS A 190 -10.14 -17.05 -10.38
C HIS A 190 -8.70 -16.99 -9.91
N TYR A 191 -7.95 -16.03 -10.38
CA TYR A 191 -6.61 -15.81 -9.91
C TYR A 191 -6.33 -14.31 -9.75
N VAL A 192 -5.43 -14.01 -8.84
CA VAL A 192 -4.94 -12.66 -8.62
C VAL A 192 -3.60 -12.53 -9.30
N SER A 193 -3.50 -11.62 -10.24
CA SER A 193 -2.23 -11.33 -10.92
C SER A 193 -1.92 -9.84 -10.87
N PRO A 194 -0.64 -9.47 -10.93
CA PRO A 194 -0.28 -8.10 -11.27
C PRO A 194 -0.73 -7.77 -12.68
N SER A 195 -1.17 -6.53 -12.92
CA SER A 195 -1.53 -6.07 -14.25
C SER A 195 -0.35 -6.28 -15.21
N GLU A 196 -0.55 -7.11 -16.22
CA GLU A 196 0.30 -7.38 -17.38
C GLU A 196 1.72 -7.97 -17.17
N SER A 197 2.35 -7.80 -16.05
CA SER A 197 3.64 -8.46 -15.77
C SER A 197 3.45 -9.73 -14.97
N ALA A 198 3.36 -10.78 -15.62
CA ALA A 198 3.55 -12.22 -15.40
C ALA A 198 3.65 -12.83 -13.98
N TYR A 199 3.10 -12.26 -12.92
CA TYR A 199 3.14 -12.91 -11.60
C TYR A 199 1.78 -13.48 -11.23
N LYS A 200 1.61 -14.78 -11.36
CA LYS A 200 0.48 -15.47 -10.73
C LYS A 200 0.77 -15.52 -9.23
N LEU A 201 -0.01 -14.79 -8.44
CA LEU A 201 0.13 -14.79 -6.98
C LEU A 201 -0.58 -15.95 -6.32
N GLY A 202 -1.65 -16.41 -6.92
CA GLY A 202 -2.44 -17.55 -6.49
C GLY A 202 -3.67 -17.68 -7.38
N TYR A 203 -4.21 -18.87 -7.43
CA TYR A 203 -5.49 -19.12 -8.06
C TYR A 203 -6.23 -20.20 -7.28
N TYR A 204 -7.54 -20.23 -7.41
CA TYR A 204 -8.35 -21.36 -6.97
C TYR A 204 -9.39 -21.66 -8.03
N ARG A 205 -9.76 -22.92 -8.09
CA ARG A 205 -10.72 -23.44 -9.03
C ARG A 205 -12.12 -23.28 -8.50
N LEU A 206 -13.05 -22.77 -9.29
CA LEU A 206 -14.47 -22.82 -9.02
C LEU A 206 -14.96 -24.21 -9.38
N GLY A 207 -15.31 -25.02 -8.38
CA GLY A 207 -15.91 -26.34 -8.57
C GLY A 207 -15.25 -27.50 -7.82
N SER A 208 -15.81 -28.65 -7.95
CA SER A 208 -15.86 -29.82 -7.09
C SER A 208 -14.56 -30.47 -6.58
N GLU A 209 -13.40 -30.11 -7.06
CA GLU A 209 -12.17 -30.78 -6.60
C GLU A 209 -11.46 -30.12 -5.42
N LEU A 210 -11.87 -28.92 -5.06
CA LEU A 210 -11.29 -28.20 -3.93
C LEU A 210 -12.34 -27.65 -2.99
N ASP A 211 -13.48 -28.23 -2.86
CA ASP A 211 -14.55 -27.87 -1.89
C ASP A 211 -14.34 -26.52 -1.16
N LEU A 212 -13.90 -25.53 -1.93
CA LEU A 212 -13.60 -24.20 -1.47
C LEU A 212 -14.89 -23.40 -1.49
N ARG A 213 -15.73 -23.69 -0.50
CA ARG A 213 -16.84 -22.87 -0.02
C ARG A 213 -17.54 -22.08 -1.13
N PRO A 214 -18.58 -22.62 -1.77
CA PRO A 214 -19.37 -21.93 -2.79
C PRO A 214 -19.85 -20.55 -2.34
N ASN A 215 -20.11 -20.38 -1.06
CA ASN A 215 -20.58 -19.12 -0.45
C ASN A 215 -19.52 -18.02 -0.43
N TYR A 216 -18.24 -18.36 -0.45
CA TYR A 216 -17.16 -17.38 -0.42
C TYR A 216 -17.02 -16.60 -1.72
N VAL A 217 -17.25 -17.25 -2.86
CA VAL A 217 -17.21 -16.60 -4.19
C VAL A 217 -18.41 -15.66 -4.37
N GLN A 218 -19.56 -16.01 -3.82
CA GLN A 218 -20.75 -15.15 -3.85
C GLN A 218 -20.54 -13.87 -3.03
N ASP A 219 -19.86 -13.96 -1.89
CA ASP A 219 -19.57 -12.80 -1.05
C ASP A 219 -18.59 -11.83 -1.72
N VAL A 220 -17.62 -12.34 -2.46
CA VAL A 220 -16.65 -11.48 -3.20
C VAL A 220 -17.30 -10.82 -4.40
N THR A 221 -18.19 -11.51 -5.13
CA THR A 221 -18.92 -10.92 -6.25
C THR A 221 -19.96 -9.90 -5.80
N GLY A 222 -20.55 -10.07 -4.62
CA GLY A 222 -21.43 -9.09 -4.00
C GLY A 222 -20.72 -7.78 -3.61
N LEU A 223 -19.45 -7.84 -3.26
CA LEU A 223 -18.61 -6.68 -2.95
C LEU A 223 -18.15 -5.90 -4.19
N LEU A 224 -18.12 -6.54 -5.36
CA LEU A 224 -17.66 -5.93 -6.61
C LEU A 224 -18.79 -5.29 -7.45
N GLY A 225 -19.99 -5.16 -6.91
CA GLY A 225 -21.15 -4.61 -7.62
C GLY A 225 -21.63 -5.60 -8.70
N SER A 226 -22.89 -5.95 -8.70
CA SER A 226 -23.52 -6.79 -9.68
C SER A 226 -23.29 -6.24 -11.09
N SER A 227 -22.30 -6.73 -11.81
CA SER A 227 -22.35 -6.69 -13.25
C SER A 227 -23.47 -7.63 -13.67
N SER A 228 -24.56 -7.05 -14.11
CA SER A 228 -25.69 -7.71 -14.72
C SER A 228 -25.26 -8.33 -16.05
N ASP A 229 -24.66 -9.50 -16.05
CA ASP A 229 -24.56 -10.35 -17.25
C ASP A 229 -24.21 -11.78 -16.84
N GLY A 230 -25.17 -12.41 -16.20
CA GLY A 230 -25.14 -13.82 -15.84
C GLY A 230 -26.42 -14.51 -16.33
N GLN A 231 -26.69 -14.42 -17.64
CA GLN A 231 -27.67 -15.31 -18.27
C GLN A 231 -26.98 -16.23 -19.24
N ALA A 232 -27.33 -17.49 -19.09
CA ALA A 232 -27.23 -18.60 -20.02
C ALA A 232 -25.90 -19.38 -20.01
N ALA A 233 -25.98 -20.54 -19.41
CA ALA A 233 -25.74 -21.80 -20.10
C ALA A 233 -26.20 -22.95 -19.22
N ASN A 234 -27.48 -23.23 -19.30
CA ASN A 234 -28.02 -24.58 -19.15
C ASN A 234 -28.33 -25.04 -20.58
N GLU A 235 -27.52 -25.92 -21.11
CA GLU A 235 -27.86 -27.05 -21.97
C GLU A 235 -26.62 -27.94 -22.06
#